data_7819fa75e563e163f1842388ec509ce0
#
_entry.id   7819fa75e563e163f1842388ec509ce0
#
_cell.length_a   1.000
_cell.length_b   1.000
_cell.length_c   1.000
_cell.angle_alpha   90.00
_cell.angle_beta   90.00
_cell.angle_gamma   90.00
#
_symmetry.space_group_name_H-M   'P 1'
#
loop_
_entity.id
_entity.type
_entity.pdbx_description
1 polymer ?
#
loop_
_entity_poly.entity_id
_entity_poly.type
_entity_poly.pdbx_seq_one_letter_code
_entity_poly.pdbx_strand_id
1 'polypeptide(L)'
;DMKKIILALLTASIIISSCDILDKYPHDAVSRDSVSEEDLELLYTGLYCYSQYKPGFEGYFQNDMTGGDFFRGGGSVWPDAPSWIKDFFLPTNGWIQAPYTGYYALLYQINSFIEVAEKAAQTDKVRQMLGVAYYFRALDYYNIVTKYRIAPLMRVTSNDPQPNSTEEALWAFVNEDLEKALAMCPEYSTKYYVSLQA
;
A
#
# COMPACT_ATOMS: atom_id res chain seq x y z
N ASP A 1 52.50 -35.93 -10.94
CA ASP A 1 51.60 -35.75 -9.82
C ASP A 1 50.11 -35.52 -10.18
N MET A 2 49.68 -36.29 -11.17
CA MET A 2 48.25 -36.27 -11.65
C MET A 2 47.23 -36.49 -10.51
N LYS A 3 47.53 -37.32 -9.53
CA LYS A 3 46.62 -37.58 -8.39
C LYS A 3 46.35 -36.32 -7.54
N LYS A 4 47.30 -35.43 -7.37
CA LYS A 4 47.13 -34.17 -6.63
C LYS A 4 46.31 -33.17 -7.40
N ILE A 5 46.41 -33.13 -8.74
CA ILE A 5 45.65 -32.27 -9.61
C ILE A 5 44.17 -32.73 -9.68
N ILE A 6 43.92 -34.04 -9.75
CA ILE A 6 42.56 -34.61 -9.73
C ILE A 6 41.90 -34.35 -8.37
N LEU A 7 42.59 -34.46 -7.27
CA LEU A 7 42.07 -34.18 -5.94
C LEU A 7 41.75 -32.69 -5.78
N ALA A 8 42.60 -31.79 -6.30
CA ALA A 8 42.34 -30.34 -6.27
C ALA A 8 41.16 -29.94 -7.14
N LEU A 9 40.94 -30.56 -8.30
CA LEU A 9 39.79 -30.34 -9.16
C LEU A 9 38.49 -30.87 -8.53
N LEU A 10 38.51 -32.00 -7.85
CA LEU A 10 37.37 -32.55 -7.13
C LEU A 10 36.96 -31.66 -5.94
N THR A 11 37.90 -31.12 -5.19
CA THR A 11 37.61 -30.18 -4.07
C THR A 11 37.11 -28.85 -4.59
N ALA A 12 37.58 -28.33 -5.72
CA ALA A 12 37.10 -27.10 -6.33
C ALA A 12 35.64 -27.24 -6.84
N SER A 13 35.25 -28.42 -7.36
CA SER A 13 33.89 -28.67 -7.84
C SER A 13 32.84 -28.71 -6.72
N ILE A 14 33.22 -29.09 -5.51
CA ILE A 14 32.32 -29.14 -4.34
C ILE A 14 32.03 -27.73 -3.80
N ILE A 15 32.94 -26.78 -4.00
CA ILE A 15 32.78 -25.40 -3.49
C ILE A 15 31.82 -24.59 -4.39
N ILE A 16 31.68 -24.94 -5.67
CA ILE A 16 30.84 -24.19 -6.62
C ILE A 16 29.35 -24.54 -6.47
N SER A 17 29.01 -25.70 -5.90
CA SER A 17 27.59 -26.13 -5.72
C SER A 17 26.95 -25.61 -4.42
N SER A 18 27.63 -24.77 -3.64
CA SER A 18 27.17 -24.34 -2.31
C SER A 18 26.32 -23.07 -2.31
N CYS A 19 26.11 -22.39 -3.45
CA CYS A 19 25.38 -21.12 -3.47
C CYS A 19 23.86 -21.27 -3.34
N ASP A 20 23.27 -22.40 -3.74
CA ASP A 20 21.81 -22.60 -3.69
C ASP A 20 21.26 -22.90 -2.29
N ILE A 21 22.14 -23.29 -1.35
CA ILE A 21 21.71 -23.63 0.04
C ILE A 21 21.54 -22.39 0.92
N LEU A 22 22.05 -21.23 0.48
CA LEU A 22 22.01 -19.98 1.24
C LEU A 22 20.77 -19.12 0.95
N ASP A 23 20.04 -19.39 -0.11
CA ASP A 23 18.75 -18.75 -0.39
C ASP A 23 17.63 -19.36 0.50
N LYS A 24 17.75 -19.12 1.79
CA LYS A 24 16.65 -19.41 2.73
C LYS A 24 15.62 -18.31 2.62
N TYR A 25 14.60 -18.55 1.84
CA TYR A 25 13.38 -17.74 1.93
C TYR A 25 12.76 -17.92 3.33
N PRO A 26 12.40 -16.86 4.04
CA PRO A 26 11.70 -16.98 5.31
C PRO A 26 10.42 -17.80 5.07
N HIS A 27 10.19 -18.83 5.86
CA HIS A 27 8.98 -19.65 5.76
C HIS A 27 7.69 -18.86 6.06
N ASP A 28 7.84 -17.68 6.68
CA ASP A 28 6.74 -16.82 7.12
C ASP A 28 6.58 -15.55 6.25
N ALA A 29 7.28 -15.47 5.11
CA ALA A 29 7.20 -14.33 4.21
C ALA A 29 6.87 -14.79 2.78
N VAL A 30 5.91 -14.09 2.17
CA VAL A 30 5.55 -14.30 0.76
C VAL A 30 6.69 -13.79 -0.12
N SER A 31 7.31 -14.69 -0.90
CA SER A 31 8.34 -14.29 -1.87
C SER A 31 7.67 -13.63 -3.08
N ARG A 32 8.16 -12.47 -3.51
CA ARG A 32 7.66 -11.76 -4.70
C ARG A 32 7.83 -12.55 -6.01
N ASP A 33 8.72 -13.55 -6.02
CA ASP A 33 9.07 -14.29 -7.24
C ASP A 33 8.25 -15.58 -7.43
N SER A 34 7.50 -16.01 -6.39
CA SER A 34 6.68 -17.21 -6.43
C SER A 34 5.44 -17.08 -5.56
N VAL A 35 4.50 -16.22 -5.98
CA VAL A 35 3.27 -15.94 -5.24
C VAL A 35 2.15 -16.83 -5.75
N SER A 36 1.56 -17.65 -4.87
CA SER A 36 0.35 -18.42 -5.16
C SER A 36 -0.91 -17.52 -5.11
N GLU A 37 -2.03 -18.01 -5.62
CA GLU A 37 -3.31 -17.30 -5.51
C GLU A 37 -3.76 -17.18 -4.03
N GLU A 38 -3.42 -18.13 -3.18
CA GLU A 38 -3.68 -18.07 -1.72
C GLU A 38 -2.86 -16.98 -1.05
N ASP A 39 -1.59 -16.83 -1.42
CA ASP A 39 -0.73 -15.75 -0.94
C ASP A 39 -1.27 -14.37 -1.36
N LEU A 40 -1.76 -14.25 -2.62
CA LEU A 40 -2.41 -13.03 -3.09
C LEU A 40 -3.66 -12.71 -2.28
N GLU A 41 -4.48 -13.69 -1.92
CA GLU A 41 -5.67 -13.49 -1.09
C GLU A 41 -5.31 -12.98 0.32
N LEU A 42 -4.22 -13.48 0.88
CA LEU A 42 -3.71 -13.02 2.17
C LEU A 42 -3.24 -11.56 2.09
N LEU A 43 -2.44 -11.22 1.06
CA LEU A 43 -1.98 -9.85 0.82
C LEU A 43 -3.16 -8.90 0.56
N TYR A 44 -4.14 -9.33 -0.24
CA TYR A 44 -5.36 -8.61 -0.52
C TYR A 44 -6.18 -8.31 0.75
N THR A 45 -6.33 -9.31 1.63
CA THR A 45 -7.00 -9.11 2.93
C THR A 45 -6.25 -8.08 3.77
N GLY A 46 -4.92 -8.07 3.70
CA GLY A 46 -4.08 -7.07 4.35
C GLY A 46 -4.39 -5.64 3.94
N LEU A 47 -4.78 -5.39 2.67
CA LEU A 47 -5.14 -4.04 2.21
C LEU A 47 -6.33 -3.47 2.98
N TYR A 48 -7.36 -4.27 3.25
CA TYR A 48 -8.51 -3.84 4.08
C TYR A 48 -8.08 -3.50 5.51
N CYS A 49 -7.20 -4.30 6.08
CA CYS A 49 -6.69 -4.07 7.42
C CYS A 49 -5.91 -2.75 7.51
N TYR A 50 -5.02 -2.49 6.55
CA TYR A 50 -4.25 -1.25 6.48
C TYR A 50 -5.12 -0.03 6.22
N SER A 51 -6.14 -0.15 5.35
CA SER A 51 -7.04 0.97 5.03
C SER A 51 -7.90 1.41 6.21
N GLN A 52 -8.27 0.50 7.10
CA GLN A 52 -9.08 0.82 8.28
C GLN A 52 -8.32 1.59 9.35
N TYR A 53 -7.04 1.30 9.54
CA TYR A 53 -6.33 1.75 10.73
C TYR A 53 -5.81 3.19 10.61
N LYS A 54 -5.05 3.53 9.58
CA LYS A 54 -4.42 4.85 9.52
C LYS A 54 -5.14 5.89 8.67
N PRO A 55 -5.44 5.66 7.38
CA PRO A 55 -6.16 6.66 6.61
C PRO A 55 -7.64 6.76 7.01
N GLY A 56 -8.25 5.67 7.45
CA GLY A 56 -9.66 5.65 7.85
C GLY A 56 -9.90 6.44 9.13
N PHE A 57 -9.46 5.92 10.27
CA PHE A 57 -9.80 6.49 11.58
C PHE A 57 -9.23 7.90 11.77
N GLU A 58 -7.93 8.09 11.57
CA GLU A 58 -7.30 9.40 11.78
C GLU A 58 -7.79 10.44 10.76
N GLY A 59 -8.06 10.04 9.53
CA GLY A 59 -8.56 10.91 8.47
C GLY A 59 -9.97 11.43 8.73
N TYR A 60 -10.90 10.59 9.12
CA TYR A 60 -12.28 10.99 9.47
C TYR A 60 -12.29 11.89 10.69
N PHE A 61 -11.59 11.50 11.74
CA PHE A 61 -11.52 12.27 12.96
C PHE A 61 -10.99 13.69 12.74
N GLN A 62 -9.97 13.81 11.89
CA GLN A 62 -9.40 15.11 11.51
C GLN A 62 -10.41 15.99 10.77
N ASN A 63 -11.14 15.42 9.81
CA ASN A 63 -12.14 16.17 9.05
C ASN A 63 -13.28 16.68 9.95
N ASP A 64 -13.81 15.82 10.79
CA ASP A 64 -14.94 16.15 11.67
C ASP A 64 -14.55 17.17 12.75
N MET A 65 -13.30 17.07 13.26
CA MET A 65 -12.78 18.07 14.20
C MET A 65 -12.55 19.44 13.53
N THR A 66 -12.05 19.47 12.29
CA THR A 66 -11.88 20.73 11.55
C THR A 66 -13.20 21.31 11.08
N GLY A 67 -14.17 20.45 10.75
CA GLY A 67 -15.54 20.85 10.41
C GLY A 67 -16.35 21.37 11.60
N GLY A 68 -15.91 21.11 12.83
CA GLY A 68 -16.60 21.53 14.05
C GLY A 68 -17.68 20.55 14.52
N ASP A 69 -17.82 19.39 13.88
CA ASP A 69 -18.80 18.35 14.24
C ASP A 69 -18.36 17.59 15.51
N PHE A 70 -17.05 17.52 15.74
CA PHE A 70 -16.46 16.99 16.96
C PHE A 70 -15.58 18.00 17.66
N PHE A 71 -15.60 17.96 18.97
CA PHE A 71 -14.57 18.61 19.77
C PHE A 71 -14.10 17.69 20.89
N ARG A 72 -12.93 17.99 21.42
CA ARG A 72 -12.31 17.22 22.47
C ARG A 72 -13.14 17.29 23.76
N GLY A 73 -13.62 16.15 24.25
CA GLY A 73 -14.13 16.01 25.61
C GLY A 73 -13.01 16.07 26.66
N GLY A 74 -13.38 16.40 27.90
CA GLY A 74 -12.41 16.42 29.00
C GLY A 74 -11.71 15.07 29.21
N GLY A 75 -10.41 15.09 29.55
CA GLY A 75 -9.61 13.91 29.85
C GLY A 75 -8.98 13.20 28.66
N SER A 76 -9.04 13.77 27.46
CA SER A 76 -8.38 13.20 26.28
C SER A 76 -6.85 13.17 26.44
N VAL A 77 -6.24 12.07 26.02
CA VAL A 77 -4.79 11.87 25.96
C VAL A 77 -4.12 12.55 24.74
N TRP A 78 -4.89 13.26 23.94
CA TRP A 78 -4.41 13.90 22.70
C TRP A 78 -4.19 15.40 22.89
N PRO A 79 -2.98 15.83 23.24
CA PRO A 79 -2.71 17.22 23.63
C PRO A 79 -2.86 18.21 22.47
N ASP A 80 -2.63 17.77 21.22
CA ASP A 80 -2.62 18.63 20.05
C ASP A 80 -4.01 18.85 19.41
N ALA A 81 -5.02 18.09 19.84
CA ALA A 81 -6.38 18.20 19.33
C ALA A 81 -6.98 19.62 19.45
N PRO A 82 -6.72 20.42 20.52
CA PRO A 82 -7.21 21.79 20.60
C PRO A 82 -6.69 22.73 19.51
N SER A 83 -5.53 22.44 18.91
CA SER A 83 -4.97 23.29 17.85
C SER A 83 -5.81 23.27 16.57
N TRP A 84 -6.52 22.18 16.30
CA TRP A 84 -7.38 22.04 15.12
C TRP A 84 -8.67 22.84 15.23
N ILE A 85 -9.24 22.87 16.44
CA ILE A 85 -10.47 23.63 16.71
C ILE A 85 -10.21 25.14 16.65
N LYS A 86 -8.94 25.54 16.81
CA LYS A 86 -8.52 26.95 16.82
C LYS A 86 -7.85 27.40 15.51
N ASP A 87 -7.94 26.60 14.46
CA ASP A 87 -7.29 26.85 13.14
C ASP A 87 -5.76 27.05 13.19
N PHE A 88 -5.11 26.57 14.24
CA PHE A 88 -3.66 26.64 14.37
C PHE A 88 -2.98 25.36 13.83
N PHE A 89 -2.88 25.27 12.50
CA PHE A 89 -2.17 24.19 11.84
C PHE A 89 -0.69 24.47 11.73
N LEU A 90 0.11 23.89 12.61
CA LEU A 90 1.55 23.91 12.47
C LEU A 90 2.03 22.74 11.65
N PRO A 91 2.96 22.91 10.69
CA PRO A 91 3.51 21.80 9.89
C PRO A 91 4.17 20.70 10.73
N THR A 92 4.58 21.03 11.97
CA THR A 92 5.18 20.12 12.94
C THR A 92 4.15 19.37 13.79
N ASN A 93 2.86 19.65 13.59
CA ASN A 93 1.80 18.97 14.35
C ASN A 93 1.71 17.51 13.92
N GLY A 94 1.93 16.58 14.86
CA GLY A 94 1.92 15.15 14.60
C GLY A 94 0.61 14.62 14.02
N TRP A 95 -0.50 15.28 14.33
CA TRP A 95 -1.83 14.93 13.78
C TRP A 95 -2.02 15.30 12.31
N ILE A 96 -1.24 16.26 11.80
CA ILE A 96 -1.19 16.57 10.37
C ILE A 96 -0.26 15.60 9.66
N GLN A 97 0.86 15.24 10.29
CA GLN A 97 1.84 14.33 9.72
C GLN A 97 1.39 12.87 9.72
N ALA A 98 0.71 12.42 10.78
CA ALA A 98 0.33 11.02 10.92
C ALA A 98 -0.59 10.51 9.79
N PRO A 99 -1.67 11.21 9.39
CA PRO A 99 -2.46 10.81 8.23
C PRO A 99 -1.64 10.80 6.94
N TYR A 100 -0.79 11.81 6.71
CA TYR A 100 0.05 11.88 5.52
C TYR A 100 0.97 10.68 5.41
N THR A 101 1.70 10.34 6.47
CA THR A 101 2.54 9.13 6.51
C THR A 101 1.73 7.85 6.41
N GLY A 102 0.52 7.84 6.96
CA GLY A 102 -0.43 6.72 6.87
C GLY A 102 -0.86 6.43 5.43
N TYR A 103 -1.19 7.47 4.64
CA TYR A 103 -1.52 7.33 3.22
C TYR A 103 -0.37 6.71 2.43
N TYR A 104 0.86 7.20 2.59
CA TYR A 104 2.00 6.65 1.87
C TYR A 104 2.40 5.24 2.33
N ALA A 105 2.18 4.89 3.59
CA ALA A 105 2.36 3.53 4.06
C ALA A 105 1.33 2.56 3.44
N LEU A 106 0.08 2.99 3.29
CA LEU A 106 -0.95 2.22 2.59
C LEU A 106 -0.64 2.12 1.10
N LEU A 107 -0.27 3.21 0.44
CA LEU A 107 0.14 3.22 -0.97
C LEU A 107 1.28 2.24 -1.27
N TYR A 108 2.25 2.14 -0.37
CA TYR A 108 3.32 1.15 -0.52
C TYR A 108 2.77 -0.28 -0.54
N GLN A 109 1.84 -0.62 0.35
CA GLN A 109 1.21 -1.94 0.38
C GLN A 109 0.35 -2.20 -0.87
N ILE A 110 -0.43 -1.21 -1.29
CA ILE A 110 -1.27 -1.31 -2.50
C ILE A 110 -0.39 -1.52 -3.74
N ASN A 111 0.63 -0.69 -3.93
CA ASN A 111 1.55 -0.82 -5.07
C ASN A 111 2.26 -2.16 -5.06
N SER A 112 2.74 -2.60 -3.88
CA SER A 112 3.37 -3.92 -3.73
C SER A 112 2.43 -5.06 -4.14
N PHE A 113 1.15 -4.99 -3.74
CA PHE A 113 0.15 -5.96 -4.15
C PHE A 113 -0.08 -5.93 -5.66
N ILE A 114 -0.29 -4.75 -6.25
CA ILE A 114 -0.52 -4.59 -7.70
C ILE A 114 0.64 -5.17 -8.49
N GLU A 115 1.88 -4.83 -8.14
CA GLU A 115 3.10 -5.31 -8.84
C GLU A 115 3.22 -6.84 -8.85
N VAL A 116 2.77 -7.50 -7.79
CA VAL A 116 2.80 -8.95 -7.68
C VAL A 116 1.62 -9.58 -8.40
N ALA A 117 0.41 -9.03 -8.20
CA ALA A 117 -0.82 -9.56 -8.79
C ALA A 117 -0.86 -9.41 -10.32
N GLU A 118 -0.26 -8.35 -10.87
CA GLU A 118 -0.14 -8.16 -12.33
C GLU A 118 0.73 -9.23 -13.00
N LYS A 119 1.70 -9.79 -12.27
CA LYS A 119 2.58 -10.87 -12.77
C LYS A 119 1.99 -12.26 -12.60
N ALA A 120 1.01 -12.41 -11.72
CA ALA A 120 0.37 -13.70 -11.45
C ALA A 120 -0.55 -14.15 -12.59
N ALA A 121 -0.99 -15.41 -12.53
CA ALA A 121 -2.00 -15.94 -13.46
C ALA A 121 -3.29 -15.12 -13.36
N GLN A 122 -3.76 -14.56 -14.47
CA GLN A 122 -4.90 -13.64 -14.52
C GLN A 122 -6.22 -14.40 -14.48
N THR A 123 -6.49 -15.08 -13.36
CA THR A 123 -7.80 -15.68 -13.07
C THR A 123 -8.84 -14.58 -12.80
N ASP A 124 -10.13 -14.90 -12.89
CA ASP A 124 -11.20 -13.95 -12.56
C ASP A 124 -11.06 -13.42 -11.13
N LYS A 125 -10.63 -14.28 -10.20
CA LYS A 125 -10.38 -13.91 -8.80
C LYS A 125 -9.24 -12.90 -8.68
N VAL A 126 -8.11 -13.14 -9.35
CA VAL A 126 -6.96 -12.22 -9.34
C VAL A 126 -7.32 -10.89 -9.99
N ARG A 127 -8.07 -10.90 -11.09
CA ARG A 127 -8.57 -9.67 -11.74
C ARG A 127 -9.47 -8.85 -10.81
N GLN A 128 -10.39 -9.51 -10.08
CA GLN A 128 -11.24 -8.84 -9.11
C GLN A 128 -10.43 -8.24 -7.96
N MET A 129 -9.45 -8.96 -7.42
CA MET A 129 -8.55 -8.42 -6.39
C MET A 129 -7.75 -7.22 -6.89
N LEU A 130 -7.28 -7.25 -8.14
CA LEU A 130 -6.62 -6.10 -8.78
C LEU A 130 -7.56 -4.91 -8.91
N GLY A 131 -8.81 -5.13 -9.34
CA GLY A 131 -9.81 -4.07 -9.42
C GLY A 131 -10.02 -3.36 -8.08
N VAL A 132 -10.12 -4.12 -7.01
CA VAL A 132 -10.24 -3.58 -5.64
C VAL A 132 -8.97 -2.85 -5.22
N ALA A 133 -7.78 -3.35 -5.56
CA ALA A 133 -6.53 -2.67 -5.25
C ALA A 133 -6.41 -1.30 -5.97
N TYR A 134 -6.79 -1.22 -7.24
CA TYR A 134 -6.89 0.05 -7.97
C TYR A 134 -7.90 1.01 -7.33
N TYR A 135 -9.06 0.49 -6.90
CA TYR A 135 -10.02 1.32 -6.15
C TYR A 135 -9.43 1.88 -4.85
N PHE A 136 -8.74 1.06 -4.06
CA PHE A 136 -8.09 1.55 -2.83
C PHE A 136 -7.02 2.60 -3.14
N ARG A 137 -6.25 2.43 -4.21
CA ARG A 137 -5.24 3.42 -4.60
C ARG A 137 -5.88 4.73 -5.03
N ALA A 138 -6.94 4.67 -5.80
CA ALA A 138 -7.71 5.83 -6.19
C ALA A 138 -8.32 6.55 -4.97
N LEU A 139 -8.92 5.82 -4.03
CA LEU A 139 -9.49 6.37 -2.81
C LEU A 139 -8.42 7.03 -1.92
N ASP A 140 -7.26 6.42 -1.84
CA ASP A 140 -6.15 6.96 -1.06
C ASP A 140 -5.63 8.27 -1.67
N TYR A 141 -5.42 8.32 -3.00
CA TYR A 141 -5.05 9.55 -3.70
C TYR A 141 -6.17 10.60 -3.72
N TYR A 142 -7.44 10.21 -3.74
CA TYR A 142 -8.54 11.12 -3.52
C TYR A 142 -8.42 11.84 -2.17
N ASN A 143 -8.13 11.10 -1.11
CA ASN A 143 -7.91 11.69 0.22
C ASN A 143 -6.66 12.59 0.25
N ILE A 144 -5.58 12.20 -0.42
CA ILE A 144 -4.36 13.00 -0.51
C ILE A 144 -4.63 14.31 -1.25
N VAL A 145 -5.21 14.25 -2.44
CA VAL A 145 -5.40 15.45 -3.27
C VAL A 145 -6.41 16.43 -2.67
N THR A 146 -7.48 15.93 -2.05
CA THR A 146 -8.47 16.79 -1.39
C THR A 146 -7.91 17.52 -0.17
N LYS A 147 -6.95 16.90 0.55
CA LYS A 147 -6.35 17.49 1.75
C LYS A 147 -5.11 18.33 1.49
N TYR A 148 -4.24 17.85 0.59
CA TYR A 148 -2.90 18.43 0.40
C TYR A 148 -2.73 19.12 -0.96
N ARG A 149 -3.60 18.85 -1.93
CA ARG A 149 -3.62 19.39 -3.30
C ARG A 149 -2.42 19.00 -4.17
N ILE A 150 -1.22 19.12 -3.64
CA ILE A 150 0.04 18.71 -4.28
C ILE A 150 0.72 17.66 -3.42
N ALA A 151 1.20 16.59 -4.04
CA ALA A 151 1.84 15.47 -3.32
C ALA A 151 2.68 14.62 -4.28
N PRO A 152 3.65 13.84 -3.82
CA PRO A 152 4.34 12.86 -4.63
C PRO A 152 3.40 11.80 -5.21
N LEU A 153 3.54 11.51 -6.51
CA LEU A 153 2.77 10.49 -7.20
C LEU A 153 3.58 9.20 -7.28
N MET A 154 3.22 8.23 -6.43
CA MET A 154 3.86 6.92 -6.32
C MET A 154 3.06 5.87 -7.12
N ARG A 155 3.46 5.61 -8.37
CA ARG A 155 2.79 4.60 -9.23
C ARG A 155 3.24 3.18 -8.94
N VAL A 156 4.43 3.04 -8.37
CA VAL A 156 5.11 1.78 -8.04
C VAL A 156 5.72 1.87 -6.65
N THR A 157 6.13 0.73 -6.10
CA THR A 157 6.89 0.72 -4.84
C THR A 157 8.25 1.38 -5.03
N SER A 158 8.53 2.42 -4.24
CA SER A 158 9.85 3.07 -4.20
C SER A 158 10.11 3.64 -2.82
N ASN A 159 11.36 3.60 -2.40
CA ASN A 159 11.86 4.30 -1.21
C ASN A 159 12.57 5.62 -1.60
N ASP A 160 12.71 5.90 -2.89
CA ASP A 160 13.37 7.11 -3.36
C ASP A 160 12.42 8.31 -3.24
N PRO A 161 12.91 9.46 -2.76
CA PRO A 161 12.13 10.68 -2.72
C PRO A 161 11.62 11.08 -4.11
N GLN A 162 10.33 11.34 -4.21
CA GLN A 162 9.70 11.78 -5.45
C GLN A 162 9.28 13.26 -5.34
N PRO A 163 9.38 14.04 -6.41
CA PRO A 163 8.88 15.41 -6.42
C PRO A 163 7.35 15.44 -6.31
N ASN A 164 6.82 16.55 -5.80
CA ASN A 164 5.38 16.75 -5.80
C ASN A 164 4.84 16.87 -7.23
N SER A 165 3.74 16.19 -7.47
CA SER A 165 2.92 16.31 -8.67
C SER A 165 1.88 17.42 -8.50
N THR A 166 1.38 17.94 -9.62
CA THR A 166 0.30 18.94 -9.60
C THR A 166 -1.03 18.31 -9.22
N GLU A 167 -1.96 19.15 -8.78
CA GLU A 167 -3.32 18.73 -8.43
C GLU A 167 -4.01 18.03 -9.62
N GLU A 168 -3.87 18.58 -10.83
CA GLU A 168 -4.43 18.01 -12.05
C GLU A 168 -3.88 16.62 -12.36
N ALA A 169 -2.56 16.42 -12.16
CA ALA A 169 -1.92 15.13 -12.38
C ALA A 169 -2.40 14.07 -11.36
N LEU A 170 -2.63 14.48 -10.12
CA LEU A 170 -3.17 13.61 -9.08
C LEU A 170 -4.63 13.22 -9.40
N TRP A 171 -5.47 14.17 -9.79
CA TRP A 171 -6.85 13.88 -10.22
C TRP A 171 -6.92 12.99 -11.45
N ALA A 172 -6.04 13.21 -12.42
CA ALA A 172 -5.94 12.35 -13.60
C ALA A 172 -5.59 10.90 -13.21
N PHE A 173 -4.69 10.72 -12.24
CA PHE A 173 -4.33 9.41 -11.74
C PHE A 173 -5.45 8.71 -10.96
N VAL A 174 -6.20 9.46 -10.14
CA VAL A 174 -7.41 8.95 -9.47
C VAL A 174 -8.40 8.40 -10.49
N ASN A 175 -8.67 9.16 -11.56
CA ASN A 175 -9.58 8.73 -12.62
C ASN A 175 -9.05 7.49 -13.37
N GLU A 176 -7.75 7.44 -13.69
CA GLU A 176 -7.12 6.29 -14.33
C GLU A 176 -7.33 5.01 -13.51
N ASP A 177 -7.12 5.07 -12.21
CA ASP A 177 -7.29 3.90 -11.34
C ASP A 177 -8.76 3.53 -11.11
N LEU A 178 -9.68 4.51 -11.07
CA LEU A 178 -11.11 4.23 -11.02
C LEU A 178 -11.63 3.55 -12.29
N GLU A 179 -11.13 3.93 -13.47
CA GLU A 179 -11.45 3.25 -14.74
C GLU A 179 -10.98 1.80 -14.75
N LYS A 180 -9.75 1.53 -14.25
CA LYS A 180 -9.24 0.16 -14.09
C LYS A 180 -10.10 -0.64 -13.10
N ALA A 181 -10.44 -0.05 -11.97
CA ALA A 181 -11.30 -0.68 -10.97
C ALA A 181 -12.68 -1.02 -11.55
N LEU A 182 -13.29 -0.09 -12.27
CA LEU A 182 -14.60 -0.28 -12.91
C LEU A 182 -14.60 -1.44 -13.90
N ALA A 183 -13.50 -1.64 -14.64
CA ALA A 183 -13.36 -2.73 -15.61
C ALA A 183 -13.13 -4.11 -14.98
N MET A 184 -12.70 -4.17 -13.70
CA MET A 184 -12.24 -5.40 -13.04
C MET A 184 -13.07 -5.81 -11.82
N CYS A 185 -13.71 -4.85 -11.13
CA CYS A 185 -14.52 -5.15 -9.96
C CYS A 185 -15.78 -5.95 -10.33
N PRO A 186 -16.27 -6.84 -9.43
CA PRO A 186 -17.51 -7.56 -9.64
C PRO A 186 -18.72 -6.61 -9.62
N GLU A 187 -19.78 -6.97 -10.35
CA GLU A 187 -21.01 -6.16 -10.40
C GLU A 187 -21.66 -5.98 -9.02
N TYR A 188 -21.60 -7.01 -8.19
CA TYR A 188 -22.18 -6.98 -6.85
C TYR A 188 -21.46 -7.89 -5.88
N SER A 189 -21.31 -7.45 -4.64
CA SER A 189 -20.80 -8.28 -3.54
C SER A 189 -21.71 -8.21 -2.31
N THR A 190 -22.10 -9.37 -1.82
CA THR A 190 -22.88 -9.52 -0.56
C THR A 190 -21.99 -9.51 0.68
N LYS A 191 -20.68 -9.56 0.50
CA LYS A 191 -19.69 -9.52 1.58
C LYS A 191 -18.92 -8.22 1.45
N TYR A 192 -18.64 -7.52 2.43
CA TYR A 192 -17.86 -6.26 2.61
C TYR A 192 -16.70 -6.00 1.60
N TYR A 193 -16.85 -6.42 0.35
CA TYR A 193 -15.91 -6.20 -0.74
C TYR A 193 -16.35 -5.01 -1.58
N VAL A 194 -15.38 -4.32 -2.15
CA VAL A 194 -15.64 -3.30 -3.16
C VAL A 194 -16.30 -3.94 -4.38
N SER A 195 -17.35 -3.33 -4.86
CA SER A 195 -18.09 -3.73 -6.06
C SER A 195 -18.45 -2.50 -6.91
N LEU A 196 -18.99 -2.71 -8.12
CA LEU A 196 -19.44 -1.61 -8.98
C LEU A 196 -20.58 -0.77 -8.40
N GLN A 197 -21.20 -1.21 -7.31
CA GLN A 197 -22.27 -0.49 -6.61
C GLN A 197 -21.76 0.26 -5.36
N ALA A 198 -20.49 0.15 -5.03
CA ALA A 198 -19.83 0.91 -3.98
C ALA A 198 -19.27 2.22 -4.57
#